data_7f1374080954c0b949fd475599897fc6
#
_entry.id   7f1374080954c0b949fd475599897fc6
#
_cell.length_a   1.000
_cell.length_b   1.000
_cell.length_c   1.000
_cell.angle_alpha   90.00
_cell.angle_beta   90.00
_cell.angle_gamma   90.00
#
_symmetry.space_group_name_H-M   'P 1'
#
loop_
_entity.id
_entity.type
_entity.pdbx_description
1 polymer ?
#
loop_
_entity_poly.entity_id
_entity_poly.type
_entity_poly.pdbx_seq_one_letter_code
_entity_poly.pdbx_strand_id
1 'polypeptide(L)'
;SPACKHCYAEAWAKRVGAAVWGARAERRFFGDAHWSQPVRWNSEAAATGQRRRVFCASMADVFEDRRDLDGARARLWPVIEATPHLDWLLLTKRPEHVMQLVPWGSAWPANVWLGTTAETQLWAERRLAHLAAVPARVRFVSCEPLLGPLDLSGWLGKSLGWVIAGGESGGKARKSDPVWFRALRDQC
;
A
#
# COMPACT_ATOMS: atom_id res chain seq x y z
N SER A 1 -0.20 6.36 12.69
CA SER A 1 -0.36 5.01 13.24
C SER A 1 0.91 4.54 13.94
N PRO A 2 0.84 3.52 14.82
CA PRO A 2 2.02 2.95 15.48
C PRO A 2 3.11 2.47 14.53
N ALA A 3 2.77 2.02 13.32
CA ALA A 3 3.71 1.64 12.28
C ALA A 3 4.62 2.80 11.80
N CYS A 4 4.21 4.05 11.99
CA CYS A 4 4.99 5.20 11.56
C CYS A 4 6.09 5.62 12.55
N LYS A 5 6.10 5.04 13.78
CA LYS A 5 6.99 5.51 14.87
C LYS A 5 8.47 5.27 14.58
N HIS A 6 8.82 4.16 13.91
CA HIS A 6 10.18 3.80 13.53
C HIS A 6 10.28 3.47 12.05
N CYS A 7 9.54 4.22 11.22
CA CYS A 7 9.45 3.94 9.79
C CYS A 7 10.80 4.17 9.11
N TYR A 8 11.22 3.21 8.28
CA TYR A 8 12.46 3.31 7.50
C TYR A 8 12.47 4.51 6.54
N ALA A 9 11.31 4.97 6.10
CA ALA A 9 11.21 6.13 5.21
C ALA A 9 11.64 7.43 5.90
N GLU A 10 11.43 7.57 7.22
CA GLU A 10 11.98 8.70 7.99
C GLU A 10 13.50 8.66 8.04
N ALA A 11 14.07 7.49 8.34
CA ALA A 11 15.51 7.31 8.37
C ALA A 11 16.14 7.58 6.99
N TRP A 12 15.47 7.15 5.93
CA TRP A 12 15.90 7.43 4.55
C TRP A 12 15.82 8.93 4.23
N ALA A 13 14.72 9.60 4.54
CA ALA A 13 14.55 11.05 4.33
C ALA A 13 15.68 11.85 5.02
N LYS A 14 16.00 11.50 6.28
CA LYS A 14 17.12 12.11 7.01
C LYS A 14 18.48 11.87 6.33
N ARG A 15 18.70 10.66 5.81
CA ARG A 15 19.97 10.28 5.14
C ARG A 15 20.21 11.06 3.85
N VAL A 16 19.16 11.32 3.08
CA VAL A 16 19.26 12.08 1.83
C VAL A 16 19.14 13.59 2.02
N GLY A 17 19.07 14.07 3.27
CA GLY A 17 18.98 15.49 3.59
C GLY A 17 17.67 16.15 3.19
N ALA A 18 16.60 15.36 2.99
CA ALA A 18 15.32 15.87 2.53
C ALA A 18 14.31 16.02 3.69
N ALA A 19 13.78 17.22 3.89
CA ALA A 19 12.75 17.52 4.90
C ALA A 19 11.34 17.07 4.41
N VAL A 20 11.24 15.84 3.91
CA VAL A 20 10.02 15.30 3.28
C VAL A 20 9.23 14.36 4.20
N TRP A 21 9.65 14.18 5.45
CA TRP A 21 8.97 13.33 6.42
C TRP A 21 8.11 14.13 7.39
N GLY A 22 6.88 13.67 7.62
CA GLY A 22 5.93 14.28 8.55
C GLY A 22 4.66 14.78 7.86
N ALA A 23 3.60 14.96 8.63
CA ALA A 23 2.28 15.33 8.11
C ALA A 23 2.27 16.70 7.39
N ARG A 24 3.11 17.64 7.86
CA ARG A 24 3.20 19.00 7.30
C ARG A 24 4.38 19.19 6.35
N ALA A 25 5.24 18.18 6.17
CA ALA A 25 6.39 18.26 5.29
C ALA A 25 5.95 18.33 3.82
N GLU A 26 6.75 18.98 3.01
CA GLU A 26 6.57 18.96 1.55
C GLU A 26 6.70 17.52 1.01
N ARG A 27 6.06 17.25 -0.12
CA ARG A 27 6.17 15.97 -0.81
C ARG A 27 7.15 16.07 -1.96
N ARG A 28 7.99 15.05 -2.10
CA ARG A 28 8.92 14.94 -3.21
C ARG A 28 8.23 14.31 -4.40
N PHE A 29 8.29 14.98 -5.54
CA PHE A 29 7.79 14.48 -6.80
C PHE A 29 8.96 14.07 -7.70
N PHE A 30 8.73 13.06 -8.53
CA PHE A 30 9.71 12.57 -9.48
C PHE A 30 9.44 13.14 -10.89
N GLY A 31 10.50 13.30 -11.67
CA GLY A 31 10.42 13.74 -13.06
C GLY A 31 9.97 12.66 -14.04
N ASP A 32 9.85 13.03 -15.32
CA ASP A 32 9.28 12.21 -16.38
C ASP A 32 10.00 10.87 -16.61
N ALA A 33 11.32 10.85 -16.42
CA ALA A 33 12.09 9.59 -16.51
C ALA A 33 11.62 8.51 -15.51
N HIS A 34 11.14 8.92 -14.34
CA HIS A 34 10.55 7.99 -13.38
C HIS A 34 9.15 7.54 -13.82
N TRP A 35 8.34 8.46 -14.31
CA TRP A 35 6.98 8.19 -14.77
C TRP A 35 6.90 7.35 -16.04
N SER A 36 7.96 7.30 -16.85
CA SER A 36 8.02 6.44 -18.03
C SER A 36 8.37 4.97 -17.71
N GLN A 37 8.89 4.68 -16.52
CA GLN A 37 9.30 3.32 -16.14
C GLN A 37 8.16 2.30 -16.20
N PRO A 38 6.95 2.56 -15.67
CA PRO A 38 5.85 1.61 -15.75
C PRO A 38 5.46 1.23 -17.17
N VAL A 39 5.53 2.18 -18.12
CA VAL A 39 5.25 1.90 -19.54
C VAL A 39 6.24 0.90 -20.09
N ARG A 40 7.53 1.07 -19.79
CA ARG A 40 8.58 0.11 -20.19
C ARG A 40 8.35 -1.26 -19.57
N TRP A 41 8.09 -1.31 -18.26
CA TRP A 41 7.81 -2.59 -17.55
C TRP A 41 6.58 -3.29 -18.10
N ASN A 42 5.56 -2.54 -18.49
CA ASN A 42 4.36 -3.07 -19.14
C ASN A 42 4.68 -3.72 -20.49
N SER A 43 5.49 -3.07 -21.32
CA SER A 43 5.92 -3.62 -22.61
C SER A 43 6.75 -4.89 -22.44
N GLU A 44 7.66 -4.92 -21.48
CA GLU A 44 8.45 -6.10 -21.14
C GLU A 44 7.57 -7.26 -20.61
N ALA A 45 6.57 -6.95 -19.76
CA ALA A 45 5.61 -7.93 -19.25
C ALA A 45 4.73 -8.49 -20.39
N ALA A 46 4.28 -7.65 -21.30
CA ALA A 46 3.53 -8.05 -22.48
C ALA A 46 4.34 -8.98 -23.38
N ALA A 47 5.61 -8.64 -23.64
CA ALA A 47 6.50 -9.44 -24.51
C ALA A 47 6.80 -10.82 -23.92
N THR A 48 6.88 -10.95 -22.58
CA THR A 48 7.17 -12.22 -21.91
C THR A 48 5.93 -13.01 -21.54
N GLY A 49 4.74 -12.44 -21.66
CA GLY A 49 3.48 -13.03 -21.17
C GLY A 49 3.41 -13.12 -19.63
N GLN A 50 4.38 -12.57 -18.91
CA GLN A 50 4.45 -12.62 -17.45
C GLN A 50 4.08 -11.28 -16.83
N ARG A 51 2.99 -11.23 -16.09
CA ARG A 51 2.59 -10.04 -15.34
C ARG A 51 3.65 -9.67 -14.29
N ARG A 52 3.85 -8.38 -14.10
CA ARG A 52 4.76 -7.87 -13.06
C ARG A 52 3.98 -7.08 -12.02
N ARG A 53 4.39 -7.19 -10.76
CA ARG A 53 3.82 -6.44 -9.64
C ARG A 53 4.57 -5.13 -9.44
N VAL A 54 3.82 -4.04 -9.29
CA VAL A 54 4.36 -2.71 -9.00
C VAL A 54 3.80 -2.25 -7.66
N PHE A 55 4.66 -2.16 -6.66
CA PHE A 55 4.28 -1.66 -5.34
C PHE A 55 4.31 -0.13 -5.35
N CYS A 56 3.16 0.50 -5.20
CA CYS A 56 3.00 1.96 -5.26
C CYS A 56 2.28 2.48 -4.02
N ALA A 57 2.88 3.29 -3.18
CA ALA A 57 4.27 3.71 -3.18
C ALA A 57 4.88 3.36 -1.81
N SER A 58 6.09 2.79 -1.81
CA SER A 58 6.70 2.26 -0.57
C SER A 58 7.00 3.32 0.50
N MET A 59 7.21 4.56 0.11
CA MET A 59 7.56 5.68 1.01
C MET A 59 6.55 6.82 0.98
N ALA A 60 5.38 6.62 0.38
CA ALA A 60 4.30 7.60 0.30
C ALA A 60 2.94 6.89 0.42
N ASP A 61 1.89 7.65 0.63
CA ASP A 61 0.52 7.16 0.61
C ASP A 61 -0.25 7.94 -0.47
N VAL A 62 -0.65 7.26 -1.54
CA VAL A 62 -1.37 7.85 -2.67
C VAL A 62 -2.70 8.46 -2.24
N PHE A 63 -3.29 7.93 -1.17
CA PHE A 63 -4.59 8.34 -0.63
C PHE A 63 -4.46 9.30 0.57
N GLU A 64 -3.33 9.97 0.70
CA GLU A 64 -3.20 11.04 1.68
C GLU A 64 -4.10 12.21 1.30
N ASP A 65 -4.92 12.70 2.25
CA ASP A 65 -5.81 13.84 2.04
C ASP A 65 -5.01 15.16 1.98
N ARG A 66 -4.51 15.45 0.78
CA ARG A 66 -3.68 16.62 0.48
C ARG A 66 -3.90 17.05 -0.97
N ARG A 67 -4.20 18.33 -1.17
CA ARG A 67 -4.42 18.91 -2.50
C ARG A 67 -3.16 18.99 -3.35
N ASP A 68 -1.97 19.13 -2.75
CA ASP A 68 -0.70 19.14 -3.47
C ASP A 68 -0.37 17.79 -4.15
N LEU A 69 -1.09 16.71 -3.80
CA LEU A 69 -1.00 15.40 -4.48
C LEU A 69 -1.96 15.25 -5.66
N ASP A 70 -2.91 16.16 -5.86
CA ASP A 70 -3.94 16.00 -6.91
C ASP A 70 -3.33 15.89 -8.31
N GLY A 71 -2.31 16.71 -8.62
CA GLY A 71 -1.61 16.62 -9.89
C GLY A 71 -0.87 15.29 -10.10
N ALA A 72 -0.27 14.74 -9.04
CA ALA A 72 0.39 13.44 -9.11
C ALA A 72 -0.63 12.30 -9.28
N ARG A 73 -1.77 12.36 -8.59
CA ARG A 73 -2.87 11.40 -8.77
C ARG A 73 -3.45 11.47 -10.18
N ALA A 74 -3.74 12.66 -10.67
CA ALA A 74 -4.24 12.86 -12.04
C ALA A 74 -3.30 12.28 -13.11
N ARG A 75 -2.00 12.22 -12.82
CA ARG A 75 -1.00 11.57 -13.68
C ARG A 75 -0.96 10.05 -13.48
N LEU A 76 -1.13 9.58 -12.23
CA LEU A 76 -1.01 8.17 -11.89
C LEU A 76 -2.12 7.30 -12.49
N TRP A 77 -3.36 7.78 -12.43
CA TRP A 77 -4.51 6.99 -12.87
C TRP A 77 -4.43 6.59 -14.34
N PRO A 78 -4.16 7.50 -15.29
CA PRO A 78 -3.95 7.12 -16.69
C PRO A 78 -2.78 6.18 -16.92
N VAL A 79 -1.68 6.30 -16.15
CA VAL A 79 -0.55 5.36 -16.23
C VAL A 79 -0.97 3.95 -15.81
N ILE A 80 -1.75 3.81 -14.75
CA ILE A 80 -2.29 2.52 -14.30
C ILE A 80 -3.18 1.90 -15.40
N GLU A 81 -4.08 2.68 -15.98
CA GLU A 81 -4.99 2.22 -17.05
C GLU A 81 -4.23 1.82 -18.32
N ALA A 82 -3.19 2.57 -18.68
CA ALA A 82 -2.35 2.30 -19.85
C ALA A 82 -1.38 1.12 -19.68
N THR A 83 -1.31 0.52 -18.50
CA THR A 83 -0.35 -0.56 -18.18
C THR A 83 -1.05 -1.85 -17.72
N PRO A 84 -1.91 -2.47 -18.57
CA PRO A 84 -2.74 -3.62 -18.17
C PRO A 84 -1.96 -4.91 -17.88
N HIS A 85 -0.69 -5.02 -18.28
CA HIS A 85 0.16 -6.17 -17.99
C HIS A 85 0.91 -6.05 -16.64
N LEU A 86 0.70 -4.94 -15.92
CA LEU A 86 1.20 -4.78 -14.55
C LEU A 86 0.07 -5.00 -13.54
N ASP A 87 0.41 -5.56 -12.37
CA ASP A 87 -0.47 -5.57 -11.21
C ASP A 87 0.00 -4.48 -10.24
N TRP A 88 -0.83 -3.45 -10.08
CA TRP A 88 -0.52 -2.32 -9.21
C TRP A 88 -0.98 -2.60 -7.78
N LEU A 89 -0.04 -2.69 -6.86
CA LEU A 89 -0.29 -2.86 -5.44
C LEU A 89 -0.31 -1.49 -4.78
N LEU A 90 -1.49 -0.93 -4.57
CA LEU A 90 -1.67 0.34 -3.87
C LEU A 90 -1.86 0.06 -2.38
N LEU A 91 -0.90 0.47 -1.55
CA LEU A 91 -0.99 0.33 -0.10
C LEU A 91 -1.30 1.67 0.55
N THR A 92 -2.28 1.69 1.44
CA THR A 92 -2.68 2.90 2.16
C THR A 92 -2.91 2.65 3.65
N LYS A 93 -2.74 3.68 4.45
CA LYS A 93 -3.19 3.74 5.84
C LYS A 93 -4.53 4.48 6.00
N ARG A 94 -5.13 4.87 4.86
CA ARG A 94 -6.35 5.70 4.78
C ARG A 94 -7.35 5.09 3.78
N PRO A 95 -7.78 3.83 3.97
CA PRO A 95 -8.70 3.19 3.04
C PRO A 95 -10.04 3.91 2.93
N GLU A 96 -10.42 4.69 3.92
CA GLU A 96 -11.61 5.54 3.95
C GLU A 96 -11.63 6.63 2.86
N HIS A 97 -10.46 7.06 2.37
CA HIS A 97 -10.35 8.11 1.35
C HIS A 97 -10.32 7.56 -0.08
N VAL A 98 -10.14 6.25 -0.25
CA VAL A 98 -9.89 5.64 -1.56
C VAL A 98 -10.96 5.99 -2.57
N MET A 99 -12.23 5.74 -2.25
CA MET A 99 -13.34 5.92 -3.20
C MET A 99 -13.57 7.39 -3.59
N GLN A 100 -13.08 8.33 -2.80
CA GLN A 100 -13.17 9.76 -3.09
C GLN A 100 -12.05 10.25 -4.01
N LEU A 101 -10.90 9.56 -4.01
CA LEU A 101 -9.67 9.99 -4.68
C LEU A 101 -9.36 9.24 -5.97
N VAL A 102 -10.11 8.17 -6.28
CA VAL A 102 -9.98 7.43 -7.54
C VAL A 102 -11.03 7.88 -8.56
N PRO A 103 -10.73 7.86 -9.86
CA PRO A 103 -11.69 8.25 -10.90
C PRO A 103 -12.66 7.10 -11.27
N TRP A 104 -12.40 5.88 -10.82
CA TRP A 104 -13.03 4.66 -11.36
C TRP A 104 -14.41 4.33 -10.78
N GLY A 105 -14.73 4.81 -9.58
CA GLY A 105 -15.97 4.43 -8.90
C GLY A 105 -16.11 2.91 -8.80
N SER A 106 -17.22 2.38 -9.31
CA SER A 106 -17.48 0.93 -9.37
C SER A 106 -16.74 0.20 -10.51
N ALA A 107 -16.24 0.93 -11.51
CA ALA A 107 -15.47 0.38 -12.64
C ALA A 107 -13.98 0.18 -12.27
N TRP A 108 -13.70 -0.44 -11.14
CA TRP A 108 -12.35 -0.65 -10.61
C TRP A 108 -11.47 -1.46 -11.58
N PRO A 109 -10.27 -0.99 -11.95
CA PRO A 109 -9.40 -1.70 -12.87
C PRO A 109 -8.95 -3.05 -12.30
N ALA A 110 -9.04 -4.12 -13.11
CA ALA A 110 -8.72 -5.48 -12.68
C ALA A 110 -7.24 -5.68 -12.28
N ASN A 111 -6.36 -4.80 -12.77
CA ASN A 111 -4.93 -4.79 -12.48
C ASN A 111 -4.57 -3.93 -11.26
N VAL A 112 -5.55 -3.38 -10.54
CA VAL A 112 -5.32 -2.61 -9.31
C VAL A 112 -5.71 -3.46 -8.10
N TRP A 113 -4.71 -3.82 -7.32
CA TRP A 113 -4.84 -4.49 -6.03
C TRP A 113 -4.77 -3.45 -4.93
N LEU A 114 -5.72 -3.46 -4.01
CA LEU A 114 -5.74 -2.50 -2.91
C LEU A 114 -5.40 -3.17 -1.60
N GLY A 115 -4.50 -2.55 -0.86
CA GLY A 115 -4.12 -2.99 0.47
C GLY A 115 -4.19 -1.90 1.53
N THR A 116 -4.31 -2.32 2.77
CA THR A 116 -4.13 -1.44 3.92
C THR A 116 -3.15 -2.04 4.92
N THR A 117 -2.55 -1.18 5.75
CA THR A 117 -1.68 -1.64 6.85
C THR A 117 -2.52 -1.92 8.09
N ALA A 118 -2.24 -3.02 8.79
CA ALA A 118 -2.84 -3.34 10.08
C ALA A 118 -1.78 -3.90 11.03
N GLU A 119 -1.21 -3.07 11.85
CA GLU A 119 -0.14 -3.41 12.78
C GLU A 119 -0.62 -3.96 14.13
N THR A 120 -1.88 -3.74 14.49
CA THR A 120 -2.57 -4.23 15.69
C THR A 120 -4.03 -4.51 15.37
N GLN A 121 -4.72 -5.28 16.24
CA GLN A 121 -6.14 -5.60 16.07
C GLN A 121 -7.01 -4.34 15.92
N LEU A 122 -6.78 -3.31 16.72
CA LEU A 122 -7.49 -2.03 16.62
C LEU A 122 -7.41 -1.41 15.21
N TRP A 123 -6.23 -1.47 14.59
CA TRP A 123 -6.05 -0.91 13.26
C TRP A 123 -6.61 -1.82 12.15
N ALA A 124 -6.61 -3.14 12.36
CA ALA A 124 -7.32 -4.08 11.50
C ALA A 124 -8.81 -3.76 11.44
N GLU A 125 -9.46 -3.67 12.60
CA GLU A 125 -10.90 -3.37 12.72
C GLU A 125 -11.25 -2.02 12.09
N ARG A 126 -10.47 -0.98 12.34
CA ARG A 126 -10.72 0.36 11.78
C ARG A 126 -10.59 0.44 10.27
N ARG A 127 -9.67 -0.33 9.68
CA ARG A 127 -9.32 -0.17 8.25
C ARG A 127 -9.93 -1.21 7.34
N LEU A 128 -10.09 -2.45 7.80
CA LEU A 128 -10.55 -3.53 6.95
C LEU A 128 -12.01 -3.36 6.52
N ALA A 129 -12.86 -2.73 7.31
CA ALA A 129 -14.22 -2.40 6.91
C ALA A 129 -14.25 -1.46 5.70
N HIS A 130 -13.42 -0.42 5.70
CA HIS A 130 -13.29 0.50 4.57
C HIS A 130 -12.65 -0.19 3.35
N LEU A 131 -11.62 -1.01 3.57
CA LEU A 131 -11.00 -1.79 2.49
C LEU A 131 -12.00 -2.73 1.82
N ALA A 132 -12.84 -3.41 2.61
CA ALA A 132 -13.85 -4.35 2.12
C ALA A 132 -14.91 -3.68 1.22
N ALA A 133 -15.19 -2.40 1.44
CA ALA A 133 -16.16 -1.63 0.65
C ALA A 133 -15.63 -1.24 -0.73
N VAL A 134 -14.32 -1.32 -0.98
CA VAL A 134 -13.73 -1.00 -2.28
C VAL A 134 -13.90 -2.19 -3.23
N PRO A 135 -14.36 -1.99 -4.49
CA PRO A 135 -14.62 -3.08 -5.42
C PRO A 135 -13.35 -3.64 -6.10
N ALA A 136 -12.23 -3.62 -5.40
CA ALA A 136 -10.96 -4.17 -5.89
C ALA A 136 -11.05 -5.71 -6.00
N ARG A 137 -10.54 -6.26 -7.11
CA ARG A 137 -10.49 -7.73 -7.33
C ARG A 137 -9.64 -8.44 -6.29
N VAL A 138 -8.49 -7.85 -5.94
CA VAL A 138 -7.62 -8.35 -4.87
C VAL A 138 -7.50 -7.28 -3.81
N ARG A 139 -7.88 -7.65 -2.59
CA ARG A 139 -7.66 -6.85 -1.39
C ARG A 139 -6.67 -7.56 -0.50
N PHE A 140 -5.68 -6.83 0.02
CA PHE A 140 -4.64 -7.38 0.87
C PHE A 140 -4.42 -6.54 2.13
N VAL A 141 -3.85 -7.15 3.15
CA VAL A 141 -3.41 -6.44 4.35
C VAL A 141 -1.92 -6.63 4.55
N SER A 142 -1.23 -5.52 4.87
CA SER A 142 0.17 -5.53 5.31
C SER A 142 0.21 -5.37 6.83
N CYS A 143 0.51 -6.44 7.51
CA CYS A 143 0.76 -6.48 8.96
C CYS A 143 2.25 -6.23 9.22
N GLU A 144 2.73 -5.07 8.74
CA GLU A 144 4.15 -4.67 8.80
C GLU A 144 4.28 -3.25 9.34
N PRO A 145 4.83 -3.11 10.57
CA PRO A 145 5.26 -4.16 11.50
C PRO A 145 4.09 -4.83 12.20
N LEU A 146 4.19 -6.14 12.45
CA LEU A 146 3.25 -6.86 13.30
C LEU A 146 3.58 -6.57 14.78
N LEU A 147 2.70 -5.86 15.47
CA LEU A 147 2.95 -5.34 16.84
C LEU A 147 2.07 -5.96 17.92
N GLY A 148 1.33 -6.99 17.57
CA GLY A 148 0.46 -7.75 18.46
C GLY A 148 -0.24 -8.88 17.72
N PRO A 149 -0.95 -9.75 18.42
CA PRO A 149 -1.77 -10.79 17.81
C PRO A 149 -2.88 -10.14 16.98
N LEU A 150 -3.23 -10.78 15.87
CA LEU A 150 -4.31 -10.36 14.98
C LEU A 150 -5.25 -11.54 14.74
N ASP A 151 -6.54 -11.26 14.81
CA ASP A 151 -7.59 -12.13 14.29
C ASP A 151 -8.18 -11.49 13.03
N LEU A 152 -7.95 -12.14 11.91
CA LEU A 152 -8.44 -11.75 10.58
C LEU A 152 -9.51 -12.72 10.04
N SER A 153 -9.91 -13.71 10.80
CA SER A 153 -10.82 -14.80 10.39
C SER A 153 -12.17 -14.30 9.86
N GLY A 154 -12.65 -13.17 10.37
CA GLY A 154 -13.88 -12.51 9.88
C GLY A 154 -13.78 -11.96 8.47
N TRP A 155 -12.57 -11.75 7.94
CA TRP A 155 -12.27 -11.07 6.67
C TRP A 155 -11.70 -12.02 5.61
N LEU A 156 -10.90 -13.01 6.03
CA LEU A 156 -10.22 -13.96 5.17
C LEU A 156 -11.20 -14.82 4.36
N GLY A 157 -10.90 -15.02 3.08
CA GLY A 157 -11.74 -15.78 2.15
C GLY A 157 -13.03 -15.07 1.72
N LYS A 158 -13.36 -13.92 2.32
CA LYS A 158 -14.56 -13.12 2.00
C LYS A 158 -14.17 -11.83 1.30
N SER A 159 -13.53 -10.92 2.02
CA SER A 159 -13.14 -9.60 1.52
C SER A 159 -11.62 -9.38 1.51
N LEU A 160 -10.86 -10.32 2.06
CA LEU A 160 -9.41 -10.28 2.14
C LEU A 160 -8.81 -11.54 1.52
N GLY A 161 -8.02 -11.40 0.47
CA GLY A 161 -7.43 -12.51 -0.28
C GLY A 161 -5.94 -12.70 -0.08
N TRP A 162 -5.25 -11.78 0.61
CA TRP A 162 -3.81 -11.88 0.81
C TRP A 162 -3.36 -11.14 2.08
N VAL A 163 -2.49 -11.80 2.86
CA VAL A 163 -1.87 -11.24 4.08
C VAL A 163 -0.36 -11.20 3.90
N ILE A 164 0.22 -10.05 4.17
CA ILE A 164 1.67 -9.86 4.26
C ILE A 164 1.98 -9.57 5.73
N ALA A 165 2.94 -10.28 6.31
CA ALA A 165 3.31 -10.05 7.70
C ALA A 165 4.83 -9.97 7.85
N GLY A 166 5.29 -8.99 8.63
CA GLY A 166 6.69 -8.76 8.89
C GLY A 166 6.95 -8.04 10.19
N GLY A 167 8.17 -8.18 10.71
CA GLY A 167 8.64 -7.44 11.87
C GLY A 167 9.02 -6.01 11.53
N GLU A 168 9.21 -5.17 12.55
CA GLU A 168 9.76 -3.84 12.37
C GLU A 168 11.24 -3.91 12.03
N SER A 169 11.70 -3.06 11.11
CA SER A 169 13.10 -2.99 10.70
C SER A 169 13.83 -1.80 11.34
N GLY A 170 15.17 -1.91 11.44
CA GLY A 170 16.05 -0.85 11.94
C GLY A 170 16.49 -1.02 13.37
N GLY A 171 17.43 -0.20 13.81
CA GLY A 171 18.13 -0.33 15.10
C GLY A 171 17.28 -0.10 16.35
N LYS A 172 16.06 0.45 16.19
CA LYS A 172 15.08 0.65 17.27
C LYS A 172 13.82 -0.20 17.06
N ALA A 173 13.94 -1.27 16.27
CA ALA A 173 12.82 -2.14 15.96
C ALA A 173 12.21 -2.76 17.23
N ARG A 174 10.89 -2.67 17.34
CA ARG A 174 10.13 -3.38 18.37
C ARG A 174 10.09 -4.87 17.99
N LYS A 175 10.22 -5.72 18.99
CA LYS A 175 10.15 -7.16 18.77
C LYS A 175 8.72 -7.58 18.43
N SER A 176 8.59 -8.44 17.43
CA SER A 176 7.37 -9.19 17.16
C SER A 176 7.53 -10.61 17.70
N ASP A 177 6.47 -11.16 18.28
CA ASP A 177 6.47 -12.55 18.75
C ASP A 177 6.25 -13.49 17.56
N PRO A 178 7.11 -14.51 17.35
CA PRO A 178 6.89 -15.53 16.32
C PRO A 178 5.55 -16.28 16.41
N VAL A 179 4.93 -16.33 17.60
CA VAL A 179 3.60 -16.91 17.79
C VAL A 179 2.55 -16.14 17.00
N TRP A 180 2.64 -14.83 16.90
CA TRP A 180 1.68 -14.02 16.13
C TRP A 180 1.72 -14.34 14.63
N PHE A 181 2.92 -14.56 14.08
CA PHE A 181 3.07 -14.95 12.67
C PHE A 181 2.50 -16.35 12.39
N ARG A 182 2.74 -17.30 13.32
CA ARG A 182 2.16 -18.64 13.19
C ARG A 182 0.63 -18.59 13.27
N ALA A 183 0.09 -17.83 14.22
CA ALA A 183 -1.35 -17.64 14.35
C ALA A 183 -1.99 -17.03 13.09
N LEU A 184 -1.33 -16.05 12.45
CA LEU A 184 -1.80 -15.47 11.16
C LEU A 184 -1.73 -16.49 10.03
N ARG A 185 -0.63 -17.25 9.92
CA ARG A 185 -0.50 -18.32 8.92
C ARG A 185 -1.62 -19.34 9.05
N ASP A 186 -1.92 -19.76 10.29
CA ASP A 186 -2.89 -20.82 10.57
C ASP A 186 -4.35 -20.37 10.33
N GLN A 187 -4.59 -19.06 10.23
CA GLN A 187 -5.87 -18.48 9.80
C GLN A 187 -6.02 -18.46 8.26
N CYS A 188 -4.92 -18.47 7.49
CA CYS A 188 -4.91 -18.42 6.03
C CYS A 188 -5.05 -19.81 5.39
#